data_51979fabec3f2073afd60782f1467f9b
#
_entry.id   51979fabec3f2073afd60782f1467f9b
#
_cell.length_a   1.000
_cell.length_b   1.000
_cell.length_c   1.000
_cell.angle_alpha   90.00
_cell.angle_beta   90.00
_cell.angle_gamma   90.00
#
_symmetry.space_group_name_H-M   'P 1'
#
loop_
_entity.id
_entity.type
_entity.pdbx_description
1 polymer ?
#
loop_
_entity_poly.entity_id
_entity_poly.type
_entity_poly.pdbx_seq_one_letter_code
_entity_poly.pdbx_strand_id
1 'polypeptide(L)'
;MKKTKSYFSIPAYGEWFIYAGGYKKEDSHSYDVYGQRWAYDFDMKINDKYFEGSGNNLEDYYGYLQDIISPIDGFVYAIEDGVPNSRVYSDMRVSWDSDKVQGNHIIIKTKYGEYVTICHIEPGSFKVDVGDIVKRGQILAKVGNSGRSLCPHIHMQVNTGDDFFNSDPLIIRFKGVLANGHKKQYIKKGDYVQNESQDWKIRWFWQRNLFC
;
A
#
# COMPACT_ATOMS: atom_id res chain seq x y z
N MET A 1 -22.41 6.79 2.00
CA MET A 1 -21.03 6.51 1.54
C MET A 1 -21.04 5.22 0.74
N LYS A 2 -20.42 5.22 -0.45
CA LYS A 2 -20.34 4.04 -1.32
C LYS A 2 -19.26 3.10 -0.80
N LYS A 3 -19.49 1.77 -0.88
CA LYS A 3 -18.53 0.73 -0.54
C LYS A 3 -18.12 -0.01 -1.78
N THR A 4 -16.94 -0.63 -1.76
CA THR A 4 -16.51 -1.50 -2.86
C THR A 4 -17.47 -2.69 -3.04
N LYS A 5 -17.70 -3.11 -4.29
CA LYS A 5 -18.37 -4.37 -4.62
C LYS A 5 -17.41 -5.55 -4.44
N SER A 6 -16.13 -5.31 -4.73
CA SER A 6 -15.03 -6.25 -4.51
C SER A 6 -14.69 -6.41 -3.03
N TYR A 7 -14.00 -7.52 -2.72
CA TYR A 7 -13.35 -7.76 -1.44
C TYR A 7 -11.84 -7.89 -1.66
N PHE A 8 -11.07 -7.15 -0.88
CA PHE A 8 -9.62 -7.03 -1.02
C PHE A 8 -8.87 -7.80 0.08
N SER A 9 -7.66 -8.24 -0.22
CA SER A 9 -6.63 -8.53 0.78
C SER A 9 -5.79 -7.28 1.05
N ILE A 10 -4.89 -7.30 2.03
CA ILE A 10 -3.86 -6.28 2.11
C ILE A 10 -2.83 -6.48 0.99
N PRO A 11 -2.19 -5.40 0.48
CA PRO A 11 -1.29 -5.46 -0.67
C PRO A 11 0.13 -5.93 -0.35
N ALA A 12 0.31 -6.73 0.71
CA ALA A 12 1.64 -7.13 1.19
C ALA A 12 1.64 -8.51 1.84
N TYR A 13 2.83 -9.11 1.97
CA TYR A 13 3.08 -10.28 2.82
C TYR A 13 3.42 -9.85 4.25
N GLY A 14 3.17 -10.74 5.22
CA GLY A 14 3.50 -10.52 6.61
C GLY A 14 2.54 -9.58 7.33
N GLU A 15 2.98 -9.04 8.47
CA GLU A 15 2.22 -8.14 9.31
C GLU A 15 2.60 -6.69 9.04
N TRP A 16 1.59 -5.85 8.86
CA TRP A 16 1.71 -4.42 8.59
C TRP A 16 0.87 -3.61 9.57
N PHE A 17 1.32 -2.40 9.86
CA PHE A 17 0.62 -1.43 10.70
C PHE A 17 -0.16 -0.45 9.84
N ILE A 18 -1.41 -0.15 10.19
CA ILE A 18 -2.21 0.88 9.51
C ILE A 18 -1.89 2.24 10.14
N TYR A 19 -1.05 3.02 9.46
CA TYR A 19 -0.75 4.39 9.85
C TYR A 19 -1.96 5.30 9.69
N ALA A 20 -2.62 5.22 8.54
CA ALA A 20 -3.86 5.92 8.21
C ALA A 20 -4.78 5.02 7.40
N GLY A 21 -6.08 5.17 7.55
CA GLY A 21 -7.10 4.43 6.81
C GLY A 21 -8.21 3.92 7.69
N GLY A 22 -9.39 3.78 7.10
CA GLY A 22 -10.59 3.37 7.79
C GLY A 22 -11.84 3.88 7.05
N TYR A 23 -12.96 3.89 7.73
CA TYR A 23 -14.26 4.35 7.21
C TYR A 23 -14.82 5.53 7.98
N LYS A 24 -14.02 6.12 8.86
CA LYS A 24 -14.34 7.32 9.63
C LYS A 24 -13.35 8.43 9.30
N LYS A 25 -13.78 9.68 9.50
CA LYS A 25 -12.95 10.87 9.23
C LYS A 25 -11.66 10.86 10.04
N GLU A 26 -11.72 10.49 11.30
CA GLU A 26 -10.60 10.45 12.24
C GLU A 26 -9.54 9.39 11.92
N ASP A 27 -9.88 8.39 11.11
CA ASP A 27 -8.96 7.34 10.69
C ASP A 27 -8.12 7.77 9.47
N SER A 28 -8.58 8.79 8.70
CA SER A 28 -7.95 9.23 7.46
C SER A 28 -7.09 10.47 7.67
N HIS A 29 -5.85 10.46 7.15
CA HIS A 29 -5.01 11.67 7.12
C HIS A 29 -5.32 12.58 5.91
N SER A 30 -6.00 12.06 4.91
CA SER A 30 -6.32 12.74 3.64
C SER A 30 -7.82 12.88 3.40
N TYR A 31 -8.64 12.93 4.46
CA TYR A 31 -10.10 12.97 4.36
C TYR A 31 -10.63 14.12 3.50
N ASP A 32 -9.97 15.27 3.55
CA ASP A 32 -10.40 16.48 2.83
C ASP A 32 -9.92 16.49 1.36
N VAL A 33 -9.04 15.54 0.96
CA VAL A 33 -8.68 15.26 -0.43
C VAL A 33 -9.66 14.23 -0.98
N TYR A 34 -10.60 14.67 -1.83
CA TYR A 34 -11.79 13.89 -2.19
C TYR A 34 -11.49 12.44 -2.59
N GLY A 35 -10.66 12.22 -3.60
CA GLY A 35 -10.34 10.86 -4.10
C GLY A 35 -9.59 9.98 -3.12
N GLN A 36 -8.88 10.58 -2.14
CA GLN A 36 -8.07 9.86 -1.13
C GLN A 36 -8.81 9.61 0.19
N ARG A 37 -10.06 10.04 0.30
CA ARG A 37 -10.82 10.07 1.56
C ARG A 37 -10.83 8.75 2.34
N TRP A 38 -10.81 7.62 1.64
CA TRP A 38 -10.83 6.28 2.24
C TRP A 38 -9.58 5.46 1.90
N ALA A 39 -8.48 6.15 1.61
CA ALA A 39 -7.18 5.53 1.37
C ALA A 39 -6.61 4.90 2.64
N TYR A 40 -5.72 3.94 2.45
CA TYR A 40 -4.96 3.26 3.49
C TYR A 40 -3.47 3.43 3.26
N ASP A 41 -2.72 3.71 4.32
CA ASP A 41 -1.27 3.65 4.37
C ASP A 41 -0.85 2.50 5.28
N PHE A 42 -0.15 1.55 4.66
CA PHE A 42 0.38 0.36 5.32
C PHE A 42 1.88 0.57 5.56
N ASP A 43 2.28 0.65 6.81
CA ASP A 43 3.66 0.75 7.24
C ASP A 43 4.16 -0.57 7.83
N MET A 44 5.46 -0.82 7.76
CA MET A 44 6.05 -1.93 8.49
C MET A 44 6.69 -1.43 9.78
N LYS A 45 6.32 -2.05 10.89
CA LYS A 45 6.91 -1.80 12.22
C LYS A 45 7.47 -3.07 12.81
N ILE A 46 8.60 -2.95 13.50
CA ILE A 46 9.18 -3.98 14.35
C ILE A 46 9.47 -3.36 15.72
N ASN A 47 8.87 -3.90 16.77
CA ASN A 47 8.96 -3.37 18.13
C ASN A 47 8.59 -1.87 18.18
N ASP A 48 7.49 -1.49 17.52
CA ASP A 48 6.97 -0.12 17.38
C ASP A 48 7.89 0.89 16.67
N LYS A 49 8.98 0.44 16.07
CA LYS A 49 9.87 1.28 15.26
C LYS A 49 9.61 1.07 13.77
N TYR A 50 9.75 2.13 12.97
CA TYR A 50 9.66 2.09 11.51
C TYR A 50 10.98 1.70 10.84
N PHE A 51 12.10 1.94 11.53
CA PHE A 51 13.45 1.75 11.03
C PHE A 51 14.43 1.33 12.13
N GLU A 52 15.57 0.82 11.72
CA GLU A 52 16.77 0.62 12.53
C GLU A 52 17.91 1.45 11.93
N GLY A 53 18.86 1.89 12.76
CA GLY A 53 19.93 2.76 12.30
C GLY A 53 19.61 4.24 12.41
N SER A 54 20.02 5.02 11.43
CA SER A 54 19.92 6.49 11.46
C SER A 54 18.52 7.02 11.13
N GLY A 55 17.73 6.27 10.38
CA GLY A 55 16.45 6.70 9.81
C GLY A 55 16.59 7.78 8.72
N ASN A 56 17.78 8.01 8.20
CA ASN A 56 18.05 8.98 7.15
C ASN A 56 18.40 8.31 5.80
N ASN A 57 18.39 6.96 5.75
CA ASN A 57 18.56 6.17 4.54
C ASN A 57 17.34 5.28 4.34
N LEU A 58 16.96 5.01 3.09
CA LEU A 58 15.82 4.15 2.78
C LEU A 58 16.01 2.74 3.33
N GLU A 59 17.23 2.22 3.26
CA GLU A 59 17.62 0.90 3.73
C GLU A 59 17.45 0.71 5.23
N ASP A 60 17.39 1.78 6.01
CA ASP A 60 17.14 1.74 7.45
C ASP A 60 15.68 1.28 7.73
N TYR A 61 14.73 1.52 6.79
CA TYR A 61 13.31 1.30 7.00
C TYR A 61 12.86 -0.12 6.68
N TYR A 62 12.13 -0.76 7.59
CA TYR A 62 11.68 -2.14 7.45
C TYR A 62 10.74 -2.38 6.26
N GLY A 63 9.96 -1.36 5.86
CA GLY A 63 9.05 -1.42 4.71
C GLY A 63 9.76 -1.34 3.36
N TYR A 64 10.99 -0.81 3.30
CA TYR A 64 11.70 -0.62 2.05
C TYR A 64 12.02 -1.94 1.35
N LEU A 65 11.79 -1.98 0.03
CA LEU A 65 11.99 -3.14 -0.84
C LEU A 65 11.17 -4.41 -0.49
N GLN A 66 10.19 -4.31 0.42
CA GLN A 66 9.23 -5.39 0.61
C GLN A 66 8.38 -5.61 -0.64
N ASP A 67 7.89 -6.83 -0.84
CA ASP A 67 7.03 -7.14 -1.98
C ASP A 67 5.66 -6.47 -1.86
N ILE A 68 5.27 -5.75 -2.90
CA ILE A 68 3.89 -5.34 -3.14
C ILE A 68 3.20 -6.43 -3.94
N ILE A 69 2.06 -6.88 -3.46
CA ILE A 69 1.27 -7.92 -4.12
C ILE A 69 -0.11 -7.41 -4.50
N SER A 70 -0.69 -8.00 -5.53
CA SER A 70 -2.06 -7.67 -5.92
C SER A 70 -3.05 -8.00 -4.81
N PRO A 71 -3.82 -7.00 -4.32
CA PRO A 71 -4.86 -7.25 -3.31
C PRO A 71 -6.12 -7.89 -3.88
N ILE A 72 -6.21 -8.06 -5.20
CA ILE A 72 -7.40 -8.50 -5.93
C ILE A 72 -7.02 -9.15 -7.28
N ASP A 73 -7.89 -10.00 -7.83
CA ASP A 73 -7.82 -10.36 -9.24
C ASP A 73 -8.27 -9.18 -10.10
N GLY A 74 -7.50 -8.83 -11.12
CA GLY A 74 -7.83 -7.68 -11.95
C GLY A 74 -6.96 -7.57 -13.20
N PHE A 75 -7.12 -6.44 -13.86
CA PHE A 75 -6.41 -6.06 -15.08
C PHE A 75 -5.54 -4.83 -14.77
N VAL A 76 -4.26 -4.87 -15.13
CA VAL A 76 -3.34 -3.74 -14.99
C VAL A 76 -3.74 -2.66 -15.98
N TYR A 77 -4.39 -1.62 -15.47
CA TYR A 77 -4.95 -0.53 -16.27
C TYR A 77 -3.90 0.52 -16.64
N ALA A 78 -3.05 0.89 -15.69
CA ALA A 78 -1.98 1.87 -15.89
C ALA A 78 -0.80 1.60 -14.94
N ILE A 79 0.39 2.01 -15.38
CA ILE A 79 1.63 2.07 -14.60
C ILE A 79 2.30 3.41 -14.89
N GLU A 80 2.73 4.09 -13.83
CA GLU A 80 3.68 5.20 -13.88
C GLU A 80 4.96 4.74 -13.20
N ASP A 81 6.11 4.91 -13.88
CA ASP A 81 7.44 4.53 -13.38
C ASP A 81 8.46 5.63 -13.68
N GLY A 82 9.66 5.52 -13.09
CA GLY A 82 10.78 6.43 -13.31
C GLY A 82 10.78 7.67 -12.40
N VAL A 83 9.84 7.80 -11.46
CA VAL A 83 9.90 8.84 -10.42
C VAL A 83 10.90 8.41 -9.36
N PRO A 84 11.97 9.19 -9.10
CA PRO A 84 12.95 8.84 -8.07
C PRO A 84 12.33 8.75 -6.67
N ASN A 85 12.94 7.98 -5.79
CA ASN A 85 12.59 8.00 -4.38
C ASN A 85 12.88 9.37 -3.76
N SER A 86 11.97 9.87 -2.96
CA SER A 86 12.15 11.04 -2.13
C SER A 86 13.01 10.70 -0.91
N ARG A 87 13.69 11.71 -0.38
CA ARG A 87 14.52 11.56 0.82
C ARG A 87 13.68 11.21 2.03
N VAL A 88 14.25 10.42 2.93
CA VAL A 88 13.69 10.13 4.24
C VAL A 88 14.45 10.90 5.33
N TYR A 89 13.78 11.11 6.45
CA TYR A 89 14.32 11.82 7.59
C TYR A 89 13.92 11.11 8.87
N SER A 90 14.86 10.99 9.82
CA SER A 90 14.61 10.32 11.11
C SER A 90 13.49 10.96 11.94
N ASP A 91 13.19 12.24 11.71
CA ASP A 91 12.08 12.97 12.34
C ASP A 91 10.73 12.77 11.61
N MET A 92 10.69 11.88 10.61
CA MET A 92 9.49 11.53 9.85
C MET A 92 8.79 12.72 9.18
N ARG A 93 9.54 13.76 8.81
CA ARG A 93 8.99 14.87 8.03
C ARG A 93 8.86 14.51 6.56
N VAL A 94 7.85 15.06 5.89
CA VAL A 94 7.65 14.86 4.43
C VAL A 94 8.80 15.49 3.66
N SER A 95 9.36 14.75 2.70
CA SER A 95 10.17 15.33 1.64
C SER A 95 9.26 15.95 0.58
N TRP A 96 9.59 17.16 0.14
CA TRP A 96 8.89 17.86 -0.95
C TRP A 96 9.71 17.82 -2.24
N ASP A 97 10.54 16.80 -2.40
CA ASP A 97 11.45 16.65 -3.53
C ASP A 97 10.72 16.33 -4.85
N SER A 98 9.45 15.94 -4.81
CA SER A 98 8.67 15.57 -5.98
C SER A 98 7.35 16.33 -6.09
N ASP A 99 7.05 16.81 -7.30
CA ASP A 99 5.74 17.37 -7.66
C ASP A 99 4.69 16.26 -7.94
N LYS A 100 5.14 15.02 -8.17
CA LYS A 100 4.28 13.86 -8.38
C LYS A 100 3.88 13.26 -7.05
N VAL A 101 2.69 13.58 -6.55
CA VAL A 101 2.20 13.14 -5.23
C VAL A 101 2.22 11.61 -5.11
N GLN A 102 1.70 10.88 -6.10
CA GLN A 102 1.61 9.41 -6.07
C GLN A 102 2.96 8.71 -6.22
N GLY A 103 3.96 9.39 -6.80
CA GLY A 103 5.19 8.73 -7.22
C GLY A 103 4.93 7.67 -8.29
N ASN A 104 5.76 6.64 -8.31
CA ASN A 104 5.52 5.46 -9.12
C ASN A 104 4.30 4.72 -8.58
N HIS A 105 3.39 4.33 -9.45
CA HIS A 105 2.15 3.70 -9.04
C HIS A 105 1.60 2.74 -10.09
N ILE A 106 0.74 1.84 -9.66
CA ILE A 106 -0.02 0.92 -10.49
C ILE A 106 -1.51 1.13 -10.25
N ILE A 107 -2.29 1.07 -11.31
CA ILE A 107 -3.75 1.07 -11.24
C ILE A 107 -4.26 -0.29 -11.75
N ILE A 108 -5.00 -1.01 -10.91
CA ILE A 108 -5.63 -2.27 -11.26
C ILE A 108 -7.14 -2.07 -11.35
N LYS A 109 -7.73 -2.44 -12.49
CA LYS A 109 -9.17 -2.40 -12.70
C LYS A 109 -9.79 -3.74 -12.36
N THR A 110 -10.78 -3.73 -11.46
CA THR A 110 -11.51 -4.95 -11.06
C THR A 110 -12.62 -5.29 -12.06
N LYS A 111 -13.13 -6.51 -11.97
CA LYS A 111 -14.29 -6.94 -12.77
C LYS A 111 -15.58 -6.13 -12.56
N TYR A 112 -15.66 -5.37 -11.47
CA TYR A 112 -16.79 -4.47 -11.16
C TYR A 112 -16.56 -3.04 -11.60
N GLY A 113 -15.46 -2.76 -12.31
CA GLY A 113 -15.12 -1.42 -12.76
C GLY A 113 -14.60 -0.50 -11.66
N GLU A 114 -14.09 -1.07 -10.56
CA GLU A 114 -13.41 -0.32 -9.50
C GLU A 114 -11.92 -0.23 -9.83
N TYR A 115 -11.29 0.89 -9.53
CA TYR A 115 -9.90 1.16 -9.79
C TYR A 115 -9.14 1.19 -8.47
N VAL A 116 -8.14 0.30 -8.35
CA VAL A 116 -7.26 0.20 -7.19
C VAL A 116 -5.95 0.85 -7.55
N THR A 117 -5.59 1.92 -6.87
CA THR A 117 -4.31 2.59 -7.05
C THR A 117 -3.40 2.23 -5.87
N ILE A 118 -2.17 1.77 -6.18
CA ILE A 118 -1.10 1.48 -5.22
C ILE A 118 0.07 2.37 -5.57
N CYS A 119 0.57 3.15 -4.59
CA CYS A 119 1.55 4.22 -4.80
C CYS A 119 2.86 3.99 -4.05
N HIS A 120 3.80 4.94 -4.29
CA HIS A 120 5.13 5.04 -3.66
C HIS A 120 6.05 3.86 -3.97
N ILE A 121 5.86 3.27 -5.16
CA ILE A 121 6.58 2.09 -5.65
C ILE A 121 8.05 2.44 -5.94
N GLU A 122 8.94 1.49 -5.68
CA GLU A 122 10.37 1.57 -6.02
C GLU A 122 10.56 1.69 -7.53
N PRO A 123 11.31 2.70 -8.04
CA PRO A 123 11.53 2.87 -9.46
C PRO A 123 12.17 1.63 -10.10
N GLY A 124 11.66 1.22 -11.26
CA GLY A 124 12.15 0.08 -12.04
C GLY A 124 11.85 -1.29 -11.42
N SER A 125 11.02 -1.37 -10.39
CA SER A 125 10.77 -2.64 -9.68
C SER A 125 9.54 -3.42 -10.16
N PHE A 126 8.76 -2.89 -11.10
CA PHE A 126 7.56 -3.56 -11.61
C PHE A 126 7.87 -4.93 -12.21
N LYS A 127 6.98 -5.90 -11.94
CA LYS A 127 7.03 -7.29 -12.41
C LYS A 127 5.87 -7.63 -13.34
N VAL A 128 5.10 -6.61 -13.71
CA VAL A 128 3.93 -6.70 -14.57
C VAL A 128 3.90 -5.51 -15.51
N ASP A 129 3.22 -5.64 -16.63
CA ASP A 129 3.04 -4.60 -17.63
C ASP A 129 1.57 -4.16 -17.72
N VAL A 130 1.34 -2.98 -18.30
CA VAL A 130 -0.02 -2.54 -18.65
C VAL A 130 -0.65 -3.54 -19.61
N GLY A 131 -1.86 -3.99 -19.30
CA GLY A 131 -2.56 -5.01 -20.07
C GLY A 131 -2.55 -6.40 -19.40
N ASP A 132 -1.70 -6.64 -18.42
CA ASP A 132 -1.63 -7.93 -17.75
C ASP A 132 -2.88 -8.23 -16.91
N ILE A 133 -3.24 -9.51 -16.86
CA ILE A 133 -4.20 -10.04 -15.90
C ILE A 133 -3.43 -10.50 -14.66
N VAL A 134 -3.71 -9.87 -13.53
CA VAL A 134 -3.07 -10.21 -12.26
C VAL A 134 -4.01 -10.97 -11.34
N LYS A 135 -3.43 -11.85 -10.54
CA LYS A 135 -4.14 -12.62 -9.50
C LYS A 135 -3.83 -12.06 -8.12
N ARG A 136 -4.81 -12.13 -7.22
CA ARG A 136 -4.59 -11.83 -5.81
C ARG A 136 -3.37 -12.59 -5.29
N GLY A 137 -2.46 -11.88 -4.62
CA GLY A 137 -1.22 -12.44 -4.10
C GLY A 137 -0.06 -12.48 -5.10
N GLN A 138 -0.27 -12.16 -6.37
CA GLN A 138 0.80 -12.03 -7.35
C GLN A 138 1.68 -10.83 -7.03
N ILE A 139 3.01 -11.01 -7.06
CA ILE A 139 3.97 -9.91 -6.87
C ILE A 139 3.82 -8.93 -8.04
N LEU A 140 3.68 -7.65 -7.70
CA LEU A 140 3.54 -6.55 -8.66
C LEU A 140 4.82 -5.72 -8.78
N ALA A 141 5.44 -5.41 -7.64
CA ALA A 141 6.58 -4.50 -7.53
C ALA A 141 7.20 -4.56 -6.14
N LYS A 142 8.08 -3.60 -5.83
CA LYS A 142 8.69 -3.39 -4.50
C LYS A 142 8.23 -2.07 -3.89
N VAL A 143 8.14 -2.02 -2.56
CA VAL A 143 7.91 -0.79 -1.81
C VAL A 143 9.10 0.14 -1.94
N GLY A 144 8.85 1.36 -2.38
CA GLY A 144 9.81 2.45 -2.46
C GLY A 144 9.40 3.62 -1.55
N ASN A 145 9.85 4.82 -1.95
CA ASN A 145 9.49 6.08 -1.31
C ASN A 145 9.30 7.19 -2.36
N SER A 146 8.89 6.81 -3.58
CA SER A 146 8.72 7.78 -4.67
C SER A 146 7.53 8.69 -4.45
N GLY A 147 7.62 9.93 -4.94
CA GLY A 147 6.56 10.93 -4.77
C GLY A 147 6.59 11.64 -3.41
N ARG A 148 5.42 12.06 -2.93
CA ARG A 148 5.30 12.71 -1.61
C ARG A 148 5.03 11.68 -0.53
N SER A 149 6.08 11.16 0.06
CA SER A 149 6.04 10.14 1.09
C SER A 149 6.93 10.51 2.29
N LEU A 150 6.51 10.12 3.50
CA LEU A 150 7.24 10.31 4.75
C LEU A 150 8.36 9.28 4.91
N CYS A 151 8.03 8.04 4.58
CA CYS A 151 8.88 6.87 4.70
C CYS A 151 8.37 5.77 3.77
N PRO A 152 9.16 4.72 3.50
CA PRO A 152 8.72 3.58 2.70
C PRO A 152 7.47 2.91 3.27
N HIS A 153 6.34 3.03 2.55
CA HIS A 153 5.04 2.46 2.89
C HIS A 153 4.24 2.13 1.64
N ILE A 154 3.10 1.49 1.79
CA ILE A 154 2.18 1.22 0.70
C ILE A 154 0.93 2.08 0.88
N HIS A 155 0.75 3.07 0.00
CA HIS A 155 -0.53 3.76 -0.12
C HIS A 155 -1.46 2.96 -1.03
N MET A 156 -2.70 2.72 -0.60
CA MET A 156 -3.72 2.04 -1.40
C MET A 156 -5.05 2.75 -1.28
N GLN A 157 -5.65 3.09 -2.43
CA GLN A 157 -7.03 3.61 -2.50
C GLN A 157 -7.85 2.87 -3.54
N VAL A 158 -9.19 2.93 -3.42
CA VAL A 158 -10.12 2.37 -4.41
C VAL A 158 -11.15 3.41 -4.78
N ASN A 159 -11.28 3.66 -6.09
CA ASN A 159 -12.17 4.67 -6.65
C ASN A 159 -13.06 4.10 -7.74
N THR A 160 -14.08 4.86 -8.16
CA THR A 160 -14.96 4.51 -9.29
C THR A 160 -14.35 4.82 -10.66
N GLY A 161 -13.22 5.51 -10.71
CA GLY A 161 -12.47 5.90 -11.90
C GLY A 161 -10.97 5.94 -11.61
N ASP A 162 -10.19 6.26 -12.61
CA ASP A 162 -8.73 6.30 -12.59
C ASP A 162 -8.13 7.66 -12.18
N ASP A 163 -8.97 8.69 -12.07
CA ASP A 163 -8.51 9.99 -11.54
C ASP A 163 -8.30 9.89 -10.02
N PHE A 164 -7.04 9.97 -9.63
CA PHE A 164 -6.58 9.80 -8.25
C PHE A 164 -7.21 10.79 -7.27
N PHE A 165 -7.45 12.03 -7.70
CA PHE A 165 -7.93 13.10 -6.85
C PHE A 165 -9.44 13.33 -6.92
N ASN A 166 -10.05 13.09 -8.10
CA ASN A 166 -11.43 13.52 -8.39
C ASN A 166 -12.43 12.38 -8.56
N SER A 167 -11.98 11.12 -8.73
CA SER A 167 -12.90 9.98 -8.78
C SER A 167 -13.54 9.71 -7.42
N ASP A 168 -14.81 9.26 -7.43
CA ASP A 168 -15.55 8.92 -6.20
C ASP A 168 -14.78 7.87 -5.36
N PRO A 169 -14.43 8.18 -4.11
CA PRO A 169 -13.73 7.22 -3.23
C PRO A 169 -14.68 6.17 -2.68
N LEU A 170 -14.21 4.93 -2.59
CA LEU A 170 -14.97 3.79 -2.10
C LEU A 170 -14.41 3.30 -0.76
N ILE A 171 -15.28 3.06 0.23
CA ILE A 171 -14.89 2.38 1.47
C ILE A 171 -14.51 0.94 1.12
N ILE A 172 -13.27 0.57 1.42
CA ILE A 172 -12.69 -0.73 1.07
C ILE A 172 -13.24 -1.81 2.00
N ARG A 173 -13.72 -2.92 1.41
CA ARG A 173 -14.12 -4.13 2.14
C ARG A 173 -13.01 -5.17 2.04
N PHE A 174 -12.53 -5.65 3.17
CA PHE A 174 -11.50 -6.68 3.23
C PHE A 174 -12.10 -8.08 3.45
N LYS A 175 -11.40 -9.11 2.96
CA LYS A 175 -11.74 -10.52 3.19
C LYS A 175 -10.47 -11.33 3.27
N GLY A 176 -10.40 -12.24 4.27
CA GLY A 176 -9.20 -13.03 4.54
C GLY A 176 -8.08 -12.17 5.16
N VAL A 177 -8.46 -11.16 5.94
CA VAL A 177 -7.55 -10.27 6.66
C VAL A 177 -7.79 -10.42 8.15
N LEU A 178 -6.71 -10.59 8.89
CA LEU A 178 -6.68 -10.51 10.35
C LEU A 178 -6.24 -9.11 10.74
N ALA A 179 -6.94 -8.49 11.67
CA ALA A 179 -6.52 -7.27 12.34
C ALA A 179 -6.43 -7.53 13.84
N ASN A 180 -5.25 -7.31 14.40
CA ASN A 180 -4.94 -7.62 15.81
C ASN A 180 -5.33 -9.08 16.18
N GLY A 181 -5.04 -10.02 15.25
CA GLY A 181 -5.33 -11.45 15.41
C GLY A 181 -6.78 -11.88 15.10
N HIS A 182 -7.69 -10.96 14.80
CA HIS A 182 -9.10 -11.25 14.54
C HIS A 182 -9.50 -10.95 13.09
N LYS A 183 -10.36 -11.80 12.50
CA LYS A 183 -10.92 -11.57 11.16
C LYS A 183 -11.73 -10.28 11.13
N LYS A 184 -11.41 -9.38 10.22
CA LYS A 184 -12.16 -8.14 10.02
C LYS A 184 -12.42 -7.83 8.56
N GLN A 185 -13.62 -7.31 8.28
CA GLN A 185 -13.99 -6.77 6.97
C GLN A 185 -13.59 -5.30 6.82
N TYR A 186 -13.52 -4.58 7.91
CA TYR A 186 -13.11 -3.18 7.98
C TYR A 186 -11.96 -3.07 8.97
N ILE A 187 -10.81 -2.67 8.46
CA ILE A 187 -9.60 -2.38 9.22
C ILE A 187 -9.48 -0.86 9.37
N LYS A 188 -8.71 -0.39 10.32
CA LYS A 188 -8.60 1.04 10.61
C LYS A 188 -7.23 1.42 11.14
N LYS A 189 -6.97 2.71 11.19
CA LYS A 189 -5.80 3.30 11.83
C LYS A 189 -5.52 2.67 13.20
N GLY A 190 -4.27 2.27 13.40
CA GLY A 190 -3.79 1.63 14.63
C GLY A 190 -3.92 0.10 14.65
N ASP A 191 -4.57 -0.52 13.66
CA ASP A 191 -4.61 -1.98 13.56
C ASP A 191 -3.27 -2.53 13.01
N TYR A 192 -2.79 -3.65 13.57
CA TYR A 192 -1.79 -4.52 12.95
C TYR A 192 -2.52 -5.56 12.10
N VAL A 193 -2.18 -5.65 10.83
CA VAL A 193 -2.93 -6.43 9.85
C VAL A 193 -2.07 -7.42 9.08
N GLN A 194 -2.62 -8.58 8.76
CA GLN A 194 -1.99 -9.57 7.89
C GLN A 194 -3.05 -10.35 7.11
N ASN A 195 -2.65 -10.92 5.97
CA ASN A 195 -3.50 -11.85 5.26
C ASN A 195 -3.58 -13.21 5.98
N GLU A 196 -4.74 -13.84 5.94
CA GLU A 196 -5.03 -15.08 6.69
C GLU A 196 -4.34 -16.34 6.12
N SER A 197 -3.89 -16.33 4.86
CA SER A 197 -3.32 -17.50 4.20
C SER A 197 -1.98 -17.92 4.79
N GLN A 198 -1.81 -19.23 5.08
CA GLN A 198 -0.56 -19.79 5.63
C GLN A 198 0.63 -19.70 4.65
N ASP A 199 0.39 -19.72 3.34
CA ASP A 199 1.45 -19.61 2.33
C ASP A 199 2.20 -18.27 2.41
N TRP A 200 1.55 -17.24 2.92
CA TRP A 200 2.11 -15.91 3.12
C TRP A 200 3.10 -15.86 4.29
N LYS A 201 2.88 -16.65 5.34
CA LYS A 201 3.79 -16.76 6.51
C LYS A 201 5.12 -17.38 6.12
N ILE A 202 5.11 -18.37 5.22
CA ILE A 202 6.30 -19.07 4.76
C ILE A 202 7.21 -18.12 3.97
N ARG A 203 6.67 -17.32 3.05
CA ARG A 203 7.45 -16.36 2.25
C ARG A 203 8.06 -15.26 3.12
N TRP A 204 7.32 -14.73 4.08
CA TRP A 204 7.79 -13.72 5.03
C TRP A 204 8.94 -14.23 5.92
N PHE A 205 8.87 -15.50 6.36
CA PHE A 205 9.94 -16.13 7.14
C PHE A 205 11.26 -16.23 6.34
N TRP A 206 11.19 -16.54 5.04
CA TRP A 206 12.36 -16.61 4.18
C TRP A 206 12.96 -15.23 3.88
N GLN A 207 12.17 -14.20 3.73
CA GLN A 207 12.65 -12.83 3.52
C GLN A 207 13.43 -12.29 4.74
N ARG A 208 13.00 -12.59 5.97
CA ARG A 208 13.72 -12.19 7.19
C ARG A 208 15.04 -12.92 7.39
N ASN A 209 15.16 -14.18 6.98
CA ASN A 209 16.35 -15.01 7.21
C ASN A 209 17.43 -14.86 6.13
N LEU A 210 17.20 -14.02 5.09
CA LEU A 210 18.21 -13.70 4.08
C LEU A 210 19.09 -12.50 4.48
N PHE A 211 18.79 -11.84 5.61
CA PHE A 211 19.52 -10.68 6.14
C PHE A 211 20.16 -10.94 7.52
N CYS A 212 20.32 -12.21 7.91
CA CYS A 212 21.13 -12.61 9.07
C CYS A 212 22.44 -13.21 8.64
#